data_e22bd07c4861377c5d10a4712c042c22
#
_entry.id   e22bd07c4861377c5d10a4712c042c22
#
_cell.length_a   1.000
_cell.length_b   1.000
_cell.length_c   1.000
_cell.angle_alpha   90.00
_cell.angle_beta   90.00
_cell.angle_gamma   90.00
#
_symmetry.space_group_name_H-M   'P 1'
#
loop_
_entity.id
_entity.type
_entity.pdbx_description
1 polymer ?
#
loop_
_entity_poly.entity_id
_entity_poly.type
_entity_poly.pdbx_seq_one_letter_code
_entity_poly.pdbx_strand_id
1 'polypeptide(L)'
;GIYYLSQSDDSNEKKPKGIFSNIEEIGHAIEDKSISLHSKIVSVFETVDENGNKLNQKYVSTAGRFLLANVLPKHHKIKFTLIDRLLTKKDVSEVIDTIFRFCGQKETVIFCDRIKTLGFKHAFRAGISFGKDDLIIPETKTNLINQTKKQIEEYEKQYSDGLITRGEKYNKVVDIWSKCTDTVANEMMKEISSAQKIFPDGRIETNSVYMMADSGARGSQAQMKQLAGMRGLIAKPSGEIIETPIMANFKEGLTVLEYFNSTHGARKGLADTALKTANSGYLTRRLCDVAQDLQVTLKDCGSKSSINITEIIEGGNILVSLSERVLGRTPAEDIKHP
;
A
#
# COMPACT_ATOMS: atom_id res chain seq x y z
N GLY A 1 13.01 -4.14 -0.45
CA GLY A 1 14.11 -4.79 0.30
C GLY A 1 13.72 -5.14 1.73
N ILE A 2 13.07 -4.23 2.44
CA ILE A 2 12.58 -4.48 3.83
C ILE A 2 11.44 -5.49 3.81
N TYR A 3 10.50 -5.35 2.90
CA TYR A 3 9.43 -6.29 2.71
C TYR A 3 9.97 -7.70 2.40
N TYR A 4 10.91 -7.81 1.48
CA TYR A 4 11.58 -9.07 1.14
C TYR A 4 12.25 -9.72 2.36
N LEU A 5 12.97 -8.94 3.17
CA LEU A 5 13.60 -9.44 4.41
C LEU A 5 12.58 -9.93 5.44
N SER A 6 11.41 -9.31 5.50
CA SER A 6 10.38 -9.63 6.49
C SER A 6 9.47 -10.78 6.10
N GLN A 7 9.59 -11.31 4.87
CA GLN A 7 8.84 -12.48 4.42
C GLN A 7 9.19 -13.72 5.25
N SER A 8 8.22 -14.61 5.37
CA SER A 8 8.36 -15.92 6.03
C SER A 8 8.08 -17.00 5.00
N ASP A 9 8.92 -18.01 4.99
CA ASP A 9 8.67 -19.22 4.21
C ASP A 9 7.72 -20.12 5.03
N ASP A 10 6.44 -20.09 4.67
CA ASP A 10 5.40 -20.88 5.35
C ASP A 10 5.33 -22.33 4.85
N SER A 11 6.25 -22.72 3.96
CA SER A 11 6.33 -24.08 3.47
C SER A 11 6.68 -25.06 4.61
N ASN A 12 5.66 -25.75 5.13
CA ASN A 12 5.66 -26.98 5.91
C ASN A 12 6.73 -27.23 7.02
N GLU A 13 7.71 -26.38 7.21
CA GLU A 13 8.73 -26.55 8.23
C GLU A 13 8.27 -25.91 9.55
N LYS A 14 7.55 -26.69 10.36
CA LYS A 14 7.13 -26.30 11.72
C LYS A 14 8.31 -26.16 12.69
N LYS A 15 9.50 -26.68 12.36
CA LYS A 15 10.67 -26.63 13.24
C LYS A 15 11.70 -25.62 12.78
N PRO A 16 12.31 -24.85 13.69
CA PRO A 16 13.41 -23.95 13.33
C PRO A 16 14.62 -24.73 12.80
N LYS A 17 15.25 -24.22 11.73
CA LYS A 17 16.40 -24.86 11.07
C LYS A 17 17.70 -24.80 11.90
N GLY A 18 17.77 -23.90 12.88
CA GLY A 18 18.98 -23.75 13.70
C GLY A 18 18.77 -22.80 14.87
N ILE A 19 19.73 -22.84 15.81
CA ILE A 19 19.82 -21.95 16.95
C ILE A 19 21.11 -21.16 16.80
N PHE A 20 21.01 -19.84 16.82
CA PHE A 20 22.14 -18.92 16.62
C PHE A 20 22.26 -17.99 17.83
N SER A 21 23.49 -17.77 18.27
CA SER A 21 23.77 -16.90 19.43
C SER A 21 23.88 -15.43 19.02
N ASN A 22 24.44 -15.17 17.85
CA ASN A 22 24.74 -13.83 17.34
C ASN A 22 24.23 -13.63 15.93
N ILE A 23 24.03 -12.36 15.59
CA ILE A 23 23.63 -11.94 14.24
C ILE A 23 24.73 -12.22 13.19
N GLU A 24 26.00 -12.18 13.61
CA GLU A 24 27.13 -12.51 12.75
C GLU A 24 27.09 -13.99 12.32
N GLU A 25 26.78 -14.90 13.23
CA GLU A 25 26.57 -16.32 12.90
C GLU A 25 25.43 -16.52 11.89
N ILE A 26 24.34 -15.77 12.04
CA ILE A 26 23.23 -15.77 11.07
C ILE A 26 23.74 -15.28 9.71
N GLY A 27 24.55 -14.22 9.68
CA GLY A 27 25.16 -13.68 8.47
C GLY A 27 26.01 -14.71 7.74
N HIS A 28 26.90 -15.39 8.46
CA HIS A 28 27.75 -16.45 7.92
C HIS A 28 26.93 -17.65 7.40
N ALA A 29 25.93 -18.09 8.17
CA ALA A 29 25.05 -19.18 7.75
C ALA A 29 24.22 -18.86 6.49
N ILE A 30 23.87 -17.59 6.26
CA ILE A 30 23.24 -17.14 5.03
C ILE A 30 24.23 -17.11 3.86
N GLU A 31 25.46 -16.65 4.09
CA GLU A 31 26.51 -16.63 3.07
C GLU A 31 26.92 -18.03 2.62
N ASP A 32 27.02 -18.96 3.56
CA ASP A 32 27.26 -20.40 3.29
C ASP A 32 26.05 -21.13 2.70
N LYS A 33 24.92 -20.44 2.51
CA LYS A 33 23.65 -21.01 2.01
C LYS A 33 23.08 -22.18 2.85
N SER A 34 23.52 -22.33 4.08
CA SER A 34 22.97 -23.33 5.01
C SER A 34 21.55 -22.98 5.46
N ILE A 35 21.23 -21.69 5.53
CA ILE A 35 19.89 -21.17 5.78
C ILE A 35 19.51 -20.11 4.74
N SER A 36 18.20 -19.99 4.43
CA SER A 36 17.68 -18.88 3.61
C SER A 36 17.27 -17.71 4.50
N LEU A 37 17.15 -16.52 3.91
CA LEU A 37 16.65 -15.32 4.61
C LEU A 37 15.26 -15.53 5.23
N HIS A 38 14.43 -16.36 4.62
CA HIS A 38 13.03 -16.61 5.02
C HIS A 38 12.88 -17.83 5.93
N SER A 39 13.95 -18.59 6.19
CA SER A 39 13.93 -19.75 7.08
C SER A 39 13.70 -19.36 8.52
N LYS A 40 12.86 -20.12 9.23
CA LYS A 40 12.63 -19.96 10.68
C LYS A 40 13.86 -20.42 11.46
N ILE A 41 14.33 -19.58 12.35
CA ILE A 41 15.46 -19.84 13.25
C ILE A 41 15.15 -19.38 14.66
N VAL A 42 15.93 -19.85 15.62
CA VAL A 42 15.93 -19.34 16.99
C VAL A 42 17.16 -18.50 17.21
N SER A 43 16.98 -17.27 17.65
CA SER A 43 18.11 -16.43 18.04
C SER A 43 17.75 -15.49 19.19
N VAL A 44 18.77 -14.83 19.70
CA VAL A 44 18.68 -13.91 20.84
C VAL A 44 18.56 -12.48 20.32
N PHE A 45 17.58 -11.75 20.85
CA PHE A 45 17.49 -10.30 20.66
C PHE A 45 17.93 -9.59 21.93
N GLU A 46 18.93 -8.71 21.81
CA GLU A 46 19.39 -7.88 22.91
C GLU A 46 18.52 -6.63 23.01
N THR A 47 17.86 -6.47 24.13
CA THR A 47 17.15 -5.24 24.51
C THR A 47 17.73 -4.69 25.82
N VAL A 48 17.25 -3.53 26.24
CA VAL A 48 17.64 -2.89 27.50
C VAL A 48 16.41 -2.77 28.38
N ASP A 49 16.52 -3.13 29.64
CA ASP A 49 15.46 -2.95 30.63
C ASP A 49 15.33 -1.48 31.07
N GLU A 50 14.28 -1.15 31.82
CA GLU A 50 14.05 0.21 32.36
C GLU A 50 15.23 0.73 33.20
N ASN A 51 15.98 -0.18 33.82
CA ASN A 51 17.16 0.11 34.63
C ASN A 51 18.47 0.22 33.82
N GLY A 52 18.44 0.12 32.50
CA GLY A 52 19.62 0.17 31.63
C GLY A 52 20.41 -1.15 31.54
N ASN A 53 19.93 -2.24 32.15
CA ASN A 53 20.59 -3.54 32.08
C ASN A 53 20.29 -4.24 30.76
N LYS A 54 21.26 -4.93 30.18
CA LYS A 54 21.09 -5.74 28.97
C LYS A 54 20.21 -6.94 29.28
N LEU A 55 19.16 -7.10 28.51
CA LEU A 55 18.22 -8.21 28.59
C LEU A 55 18.26 -9.00 27.28
N ASN A 56 18.60 -10.26 27.38
CA ASN A 56 18.71 -11.18 26.26
C ASN A 56 17.46 -12.07 26.23
N GLN A 57 16.61 -11.88 25.22
CA GLN A 57 15.39 -12.67 25.02
C GLN A 57 15.51 -13.53 23.77
N LYS A 58 15.12 -14.81 23.90
CA LYS A 58 15.08 -15.75 22.77
C LYS A 58 13.77 -15.61 22.02
N TYR A 59 13.85 -15.49 20.71
CA TYR A 59 12.71 -15.46 19.80
C TYR A 59 12.85 -16.50 18.71
N VAL A 60 11.71 -16.96 18.20
CA VAL A 60 11.62 -17.82 17.03
C VAL A 60 11.06 -16.97 15.89
N SER A 61 11.88 -16.66 14.90
CA SER A 61 11.48 -15.84 13.76
C SER A 61 12.35 -16.14 12.53
N THR A 62 12.24 -15.37 11.48
CA THR A 62 13.04 -15.57 10.27
C THR A 62 14.40 -14.89 10.36
N ALA A 63 15.39 -15.44 9.66
CA ALA A 63 16.74 -14.87 9.62
C ALA A 63 16.74 -13.40 9.15
N GLY A 64 15.91 -13.06 8.15
CA GLY A 64 15.79 -11.69 7.67
C GLY A 64 15.23 -10.70 8.71
N ARG A 65 14.28 -11.14 9.56
CA ARG A 65 13.74 -10.30 10.64
C ARG A 65 14.77 -10.05 11.73
N PHE A 66 15.66 -11.01 12.02
CA PHE A 66 16.77 -10.77 12.93
C PHE A 66 17.78 -9.77 12.37
N LEU A 67 18.05 -9.78 11.07
CA LEU A 67 18.86 -8.73 10.42
C LEU A 67 18.21 -7.35 10.53
N LEU A 68 16.89 -7.27 10.40
CA LEU A 68 16.15 -6.02 10.64
C LEU A 68 16.20 -5.59 12.11
N ALA A 69 16.13 -6.54 13.05
CA ALA A 69 16.22 -6.28 14.48
C ALA A 69 17.53 -5.61 14.89
N ASN A 70 18.64 -5.96 14.23
CA ASN A 70 19.94 -5.37 14.50
C ASN A 70 20.02 -3.86 14.25
N VAL A 71 19.15 -3.35 13.40
CA VAL A 71 19.10 -1.93 13.05
C VAL A 71 18.30 -1.12 14.07
N LEU A 72 17.46 -1.77 14.89
CA LEU A 72 16.64 -1.10 15.89
C LEU A 72 17.50 -0.46 16.99
N PRO A 73 17.13 0.75 17.46
CA PRO A 73 17.77 1.33 18.63
C PRO A 73 17.44 0.51 19.89
N LYS A 74 18.44 0.37 20.76
CA LYS A 74 18.31 -0.39 22.02
C LYS A 74 17.57 0.46 23.06
N HIS A 75 16.28 0.21 23.24
CA HIS A 75 15.44 0.92 24.20
C HIS A 75 14.38 -0.04 24.77
N HIS A 76 14.05 0.08 26.06
CA HIS A 76 13.15 -0.83 26.77
C HIS A 76 11.73 -0.93 26.16
N LYS A 77 11.25 0.13 25.52
CA LYS A 77 9.92 0.16 24.86
C LYS A 77 9.96 -0.36 23.42
N ILE A 78 11.13 -0.58 22.85
CA ILE A 78 11.28 -1.12 21.50
C ILE A 78 11.45 -2.63 21.58
N LYS A 79 10.40 -3.36 21.25
CA LYS A 79 10.38 -4.81 21.31
C LYS A 79 10.56 -5.43 19.93
N PHE A 80 11.10 -6.66 19.89
CA PHE A 80 11.25 -7.44 18.66
C PHE A 80 9.91 -7.63 17.90
N THR A 81 8.80 -7.69 18.63
CA THR A 81 7.45 -7.87 18.07
C THR A 81 7.03 -6.78 17.09
N LEU A 82 7.64 -5.58 17.14
CA LEU A 82 7.37 -4.50 16.20
C LEU A 82 7.75 -4.87 14.76
N ILE A 83 8.76 -5.72 14.60
CA ILE A 83 9.28 -6.12 13.28
C ILE A 83 9.03 -7.59 12.96
N ASP A 84 8.51 -8.38 13.92
CA ASP A 84 8.20 -9.79 13.71
C ASP A 84 6.89 -10.01 12.96
N ARG A 85 6.75 -9.29 11.87
CA ARG A 85 5.62 -9.36 10.93
C ARG A 85 6.08 -9.00 9.54
N LEU A 86 5.23 -9.22 8.55
CA LEU A 86 5.48 -8.74 7.19
C LEU A 86 5.38 -7.21 7.19
N LEU A 87 6.46 -6.54 6.80
CA LEU A 87 6.57 -5.08 6.88
C LEU A 87 6.19 -4.43 5.55
N THR A 88 5.00 -3.86 5.50
CA THR A 88 4.56 -2.97 4.42
C THR A 88 5.03 -1.54 4.67
N LYS A 89 4.78 -0.65 3.69
CA LYS A 89 5.08 0.79 3.84
C LYS A 89 4.42 1.41 5.08
N LYS A 90 3.19 1.00 5.41
CA LYS A 90 2.44 1.49 6.58
C LYS A 90 3.10 1.02 7.87
N ASP A 91 3.49 -0.26 7.93
CA ASP A 91 4.15 -0.83 9.10
C ASP A 91 5.51 -0.19 9.37
N VAL A 92 6.29 0.07 8.33
CA VAL A 92 7.58 0.80 8.47
C VAL A 92 7.35 2.21 9.02
N SER A 93 6.30 2.91 8.57
CA SER A 93 5.95 4.23 9.10
C SER A 93 5.56 4.17 10.59
N GLU A 94 4.83 3.14 11.01
CA GLU A 94 4.47 2.90 12.41
C GLU A 94 5.71 2.62 13.28
N VAL A 95 6.65 1.82 12.77
CA VAL A 95 7.92 1.55 13.46
C VAL A 95 8.72 2.86 13.64
N ILE A 96 8.82 3.69 12.59
CA ILE A 96 9.51 4.98 12.65
C ILE A 96 8.83 5.91 13.67
N ASP A 97 7.50 5.99 13.67
CA ASP A 97 6.76 6.81 14.64
C ASP A 97 6.99 6.34 16.09
N THR A 98 6.97 5.03 16.31
CA THR A 98 7.27 4.43 17.62
C THR A 98 8.69 4.79 18.10
N ILE A 99 9.67 4.68 17.22
CA ILE A 99 11.07 5.05 17.55
C ILE A 99 11.18 6.55 17.84
N PHE A 100 10.52 7.39 17.05
CA PHE A 100 10.51 8.83 17.26
C PHE A 100 9.95 9.22 18.64
N ARG A 101 8.85 8.59 19.03
CA ARG A 101 8.19 8.87 20.33
C ARG A 101 9.04 8.47 21.53
N PHE A 102 9.81 7.37 21.43
CA PHE A 102 10.54 6.84 22.58
C PHE A 102 12.03 7.16 22.59
N CYS A 103 12.67 7.27 21.44
CA CYS A 103 14.11 7.50 21.32
C CYS A 103 14.48 8.92 20.87
N GLY A 104 13.51 9.71 20.41
CA GLY A 104 13.72 11.07 19.96
C GLY A 104 14.30 11.18 18.53
N GLN A 105 14.46 12.42 18.06
CA GLN A 105 14.76 12.74 16.67
C GLN A 105 16.10 12.16 16.18
N LYS A 106 17.17 12.28 16.99
CA LYS A 106 18.52 11.85 16.57
C LYS A 106 18.59 10.35 16.26
N GLU A 107 18.09 9.53 17.18
CA GLU A 107 18.09 8.07 17.01
C GLU A 107 17.19 7.64 15.85
N THR A 108 16.10 8.36 15.64
CA THR A 108 15.19 8.11 14.50
C THR A 108 15.89 8.34 13.16
N VAL A 109 16.66 9.44 13.02
CA VAL A 109 17.41 9.72 11.79
C VAL A 109 18.47 8.64 11.54
N ILE A 110 19.21 8.24 12.56
CA ILE A 110 20.20 7.16 12.46
C ILE A 110 19.54 5.84 12.05
N PHE A 111 18.42 5.52 12.66
CA PHE A 111 17.62 4.33 12.29
C PHE A 111 17.17 4.39 10.83
N CYS A 112 16.62 5.52 10.37
CA CYS A 112 16.18 5.71 8.99
C CYS A 112 17.32 5.53 7.98
N ASP A 113 18.51 6.01 8.28
CA ASP A 113 19.67 5.81 7.40
C ASP A 113 20.14 4.35 7.36
N ARG A 114 20.14 3.68 8.51
CA ARG A 114 20.51 2.25 8.60
C ARG A 114 19.51 1.36 7.87
N ILE A 115 18.20 1.55 8.10
CA ILE A 115 17.16 0.74 7.45
C ILE A 115 17.12 0.99 5.94
N LYS A 116 17.35 2.22 5.49
CA LYS A 116 17.50 2.57 4.08
C LYS A 116 18.64 1.78 3.42
N THR A 117 19.81 1.80 4.04
CA THR A 117 21.01 1.11 3.54
C THR A 117 20.80 -0.41 3.49
N LEU A 118 20.20 -0.98 4.56
CA LEU A 118 19.85 -2.39 4.61
C LEU A 118 18.84 -2.77 3.52
N GLY A 119 17.79 -1.96 3.36
CA GLY A 119 16.76 -2.16 2.36
C GLY A 119 17.32 -2.16 0.94
N PHE A 120 18.15 -1.21 0.58
CA PHE A 120 18.80 -1.17 -0.75
C PHE A 120 19.74 -2.36 -0.99
N LYS A 121 20.54 -2.71 0.00
CA LYS A 121 21.45 -3.86 -0.08
C LYS A 121 20.69 -5.16 -0.39
N HIS A 122 19.59 -5.40 0.31
CA HIS A 122 18.81 -6.62 0.13
C HIS A 122 17.88 -6.57 -1.08
N ALA A 123 17.38 -5.40 -1.49
CA ALA A 123 16.68 -5.26 -2.76
C ALA A 123 17.57 -5.60 -3.95
N PHE A 124 18.84 -5.15 -3.92
CA PHE A 124 19.83 -5.50 -4.93
C PHE A 124 20.15 -7.00 -4.94
N ARG A 125 20.42 -7.58 -3.76
CA ARG A 125 20.76 -9.01 -3.62
C ARG A 125 19.60 -9.94 -4.01
N ALA A 126 18.37 -9.53 -3.75
CA ALA A 126 17.18 -10.29 -4.11
C ALA A 126 16.99 -10.44 -5.63
N GLY A 127 17.50 -9.48 -6.43
CA GLY A 127 17.41 -9.54 -7.89
C GLY A 127 15.97 -9.56 -8.41
N ILE A 128 15.04 -8.89 -7.71
CA ILE A 128 13.62 -8.89 -8.05
C ILE A 128 13.42 -8.22 -9.41
N SER A 129 12.90 -8.99 -10.36
CA SER A 129 12.51 -8.49 -11.68
C SER A 129 11.13 -9.02 -12.04
N PHE A 130 10.47 -8.35 -12.99
CA PHE A 130 9.15 -8.76 -13.47
C PHE A 130 9.10 -8.70 -15.00
N GLY A 131 8.27 -9.53 -15.57
CA GLY A 131 8.00 -9.60 -17.00
C GLY A 131 6.51 -9.59 -17.30
N LYS A 132 6.17 -9.69 -18.58
CA LYS A 132 4.78 -9.74 -19.04
C LYS A 132 4.03 -10.95 -18.43
N ASP A 133 4.73 -12.08 -18.25
CA ASP A 133 4.12 -13.33 -17.80
C ASP A 133 3.76 -13.32 -16.30
N ASP A 134 4.37 -12.43 -15.52
CA ASP A 134 4.05 -12.25 -14.10
C ASP A 134 2.68 -11.58 -13.86
N LEU A 135 2.14 -10.96 -14.89
CA LEU A 135 0.79 -10.39 -14.90
C LEU A 135 -0.20 -11.51 -15.25
N ILE A 136 -0.82 -12.11 -14.26
CA ILE A 136 -1.78 -13.19 -14.44
C ILE A 136 -3.15 -12.60 -14.70
N ILE A 137 -3.78 -13.07 -15.79
CA ILE A 137 -5.16 -12.70 -16.13
C ILE A 137 -6.08 -13.76 -15.56
N PRO A 138 -7.10 -13.42 -14.73
CA PRO A 138 -7.97 -14.40 -14.13
C PRO A 138 -8.79 -15.14 -15.20
N GLU A 139 -8.84 -16.47 -15.11
CA GLU A 139 -9.64 -17.31 -16.02
C GLU A 139 -11.14 -17.00 -15.91
N THR A 140 -11.57 -16.58 -14.73
CA THR A 140 -12.99 -16.21 -14.46
C THR A 140 -13.42 -14.92 -15.15
N LYS A 141 -12.50 -14.09 -15.65
CA LYS A 141 -12.77 -12.79 -16.28
C LYS A 141 -13.80 -12.88 -17.39
N THR A 142 -13.65 -13.82 -18.31
CA THR A 142 -14.56 -13.97 -19.48
C THR A 142 -15.97 -14.31 -19.04
N ASN A 143 -16.13 -15.17 -18.04
CA ASN A 143 -17.43 -15.56 -17.52
C ASN A 143 -18.13 -14.39 -16.83
N LEU A 144 -17.41 -13.62 -16.02
CA LEU A 144 -17.93 -12.43 -15.34
C LEU A 144 -18.40 -11.37 -16.34
N ILE A 145 -17.60 -11.10 -17.38
CA ILE A 145 -17.96 -10.15 -18.43
C ILE A 145 -19.22 -10.62 -19.18
N ASN A 146 -19.32 -11.90 -19.53
CA ASN A 146 -20.48 -12.44 -20.23
C ASN A 146 -21.76 -12.39 -19.38
N GLN A 147 -21.67 -12.66 -18.08
CA GLN A 147 -22.80 -12.49 -17.16
C GLN A 147 -23.25 -11.03 -17.07
N THR A 148 -22.30 -10.12 -16.98
CA THR A 148 -22.56 -8.67 -16.94
C THR A 148 -23.23 -8.19 -18.23
N LYS A 149 -22.79 -8.65 -19.40
CA LYS A 149 -23.43 -8.32 -20.68
C LYS A 149 -24.87 -8.75 -20.74
N LYS A 150 -25.20 -9.97 -20.29
CA LYS A 150 -26.60 -10.45 -20.24
C LYS A 150 -27.50 -9.57 -19.37
N GLN A 151 -26.98 -9.14 -18.19
CA GLN A 151 -27.72 -8.22 -17.32
C GLN A 151 -27.97 -6.87 -17.99
N ILE A 152 -27.02 -6.37 -18.76
CA ILE A 152 -27.17 -5.10 -19.46
C ILE A 152 -28.17 -5.22 -20.62
N GLU A 153 -28.17 -6.34 -21.35
CA GLU A 153 -29.18 -6.62 -22.39
C GLU A 153 -30.62 -6.64 -21.83
N GLU A 154 -30.82 -7.12 -20.61
CA GLU A 154 -32.09 -7.06 -19.91
C GLU A 154 -32.53 -5.61 -19.64
N TYR A 155 -31.63 -4.75 -19.19
CA TYR A 155 -31.91 -3.33 -18.97
C TYR A 155 -32.13 -2.57 -20.28
N GLU A 156 -31.45 -2.96 -21.37
CA GLU A 156 -31.72 -2.41 -22.70
C GLU A 156 -33.10 -2.76 -23.21
N LYS A 157 -33.56 -3.98 -22.97
CA LYS A 157 -34.95 -4.39 -23.26
C LYS A 157 -35.96 -3.60 -22.44
N GLN A 158 -35.76 -3.46 -21.12
CA GLN A 158 -36.61 -2.64 -20.26
C GLN A 158 -36.70 -1.19 -20.73
N TYR A 159 -35.60 -0.63 -21.22
CA TYR A 159 -35.58 0.71 -21.80
C TYR A 159 -36.35 0.76 -23.13
N SER A 160 -36.18 -0.21 -24.02
CA SER A 160 -36.93 -0.29 -25.28
C SER A 160 -38.42 -0.48 -25.07
N ASP A 161 -38.81 -1.20 -24.01
CA ASP A 161 -40.20 -1.41 -23.60
C ASP A 161 -40.80 -0.18 -22.88
N GLY A 162 -40.01 0.88 -22.68
CA GLY A 162 -40.46 2.11 -22.02
C GLY A 162 -40.63 2.03 -20.51
N LEU A 163 -40.12 0.98 -19.85
CA LEU A 163 -40.24 0.76 -18.40
C LEU A 163 -39.30 1.63 -17.56
N ILE A 164 -38.17 2.03 -18.13
CA ILE A 164 -37.17 2.86 -17.46
C ILE A 164 -36.76 4.07 -18.29
N THR A 165 -36.37 5.14 -17.64
CA THR A 165 -35.87 6.35 -18.29
C THR A 165 -34.42 6.17 -18.78
N ARG A 166 -34.00 7.02 -19.72
CA ARG A 166 -32.62 7.02 -20.22
C ARG A 166 -31.59 7.26 -19.08
N GLY A 167 -31.90 8.14 -18.14
CA GLY A 167 -31.03 8.44 -16.99
C GLY A 167 -30.90 7.26 -16.04
N GLU A 168 -31.99 6.54 -15.78
CA GLU A 168 -31.97 5.34 -14.96
C GLU A 168 -31.20 4.20 -15.63
N LYS A 169 -31.39 3.98 -16.93
CA LYS A 169 -30.58 3.03 -17.71
C LYS A 169 -29.11 3.33 -17.55
N TYR A 170 -28.70 4.58 -17.81
CA TYR A 170 -27.32 5.03 -17.71
C TYR A 170 -26.72 4.73 -16.33
N ASN A 171 -27.39 5.14 -15.26
CA ASN A 171 -26.90 4.90 -13.90
C ASN A 171 -26.76 3.41 -13.58
N LYS A 172 -27.75 2.59 -13.96
CA LYS A 172 -27.71 1.14 -13.74
C LYS A 172 -26.57 0.48 -14.51
N VAL A 173 -26.35 0.84 -15.78
CA VAL A 173 -25.27 0.30 -16.61
C VAL A 173 -23.89 0.66 -16.02
N VAL A 174 -23.70 1.91 -15.59
CA VAL A 174 -22.46 2.35 -14.94
C VAL A 174 -22.22 1.59 -13.64
N ASP A 175 -23.23 1.41 -12.79
CA ASP A 175 -23.11 0.68 -11.53
C ASP A 175 -22.74 -0.79 -11.75
N ILE A 176 -23.37 -1.45 -12.71
CA ILE A 176 -23.11 -2.86 -13.03
C ILE A 176 -21.68 -3.04 -13.53
N TRP A 177 -21.20 -2.17 -14.43
CA TRP A 177 -19.85 -2.24 -14.93
C TRP A 177 -18.81 -1.89 -13.84
N SER A 178 -19.10 -0.96 -12.94
CA SER A 178 -18.25 -0.67 -11.80
C SER A 178 -18.08 -1.89 -10.90
N LYS A 179 -19.20 -2.54 -10.52
CA LYS A 179 -19.18 -3.77 -9.71
C LYS A 179 -18.44 -4.91 -10.40
N CYS A 180 -18.66 -5.10 -11.70
CA CYS A 180 -17.94 -6.11 -12.50
C CYS A 180 -16.44 -5.85 -12.47
N THR A 181 -16.02 -4.61 -12.68
CA THR A 181 -14.62 -4.20 -12.69
C THR A 181 -13.95 -4.46 -11.34
N ASP A 182 -14.64 -4.20 -10.25
CA ASP A 182 -14.10 -4.43 -8.89
C ASP A 182 -14.06 -5.93 -8.56
N THR A 183 -15.06 -6.72 -9.01
CA THR A 183 -15.04 -8.16 -8.84
C THR A 183 -13.86 -8.79 -9.60
N VAL A 184 -13.65 -8.41 -10.86
CA VAL A 184 -12.51 -8.86 -11.67
C VAL A 184 -11.18 -8.46 -11.02
N ALA A 185 -11.09 -7.25 -10.44
CA ALA A 185 -9.90 -6.80 -9.74
C ALA A 185 -9.60 -7.64 -8.50
N ASN A 186 -10.62 -7.98 -7.72
CA ASN A 186 -10.46 -8.80 -6.53
C ASN A 186 -10.04 -10.23 -6.86
N GLU A 187 -10.65 -10.85 -7.87
CA GLU A 187 -10.24 -12.19 -8.33
C GLU A 187 -8.81 -12.17 -8.87
N MET A 188 -8.45 -11.17 -9.68
CA MET A 188 -7.07 -10.98 -10.15
C MET A 188 -6.07 -10.89 -8.99
N MET A 189 -6.38 -10.09 -7.96
CA MET A 189 -5.50 -9.95 -6.81
C MET A 189 -5.35 -11.25 -6.02
N LYS A 190 -6.40 -12.05 -5.89
CA LYS A 190 -6.34 -13.37 -5.26
C LYS A 190 -5.43 -14.31 -6.05
N GLU A 191 -5.60 -14.40 -7.37
CA GLU A 191 -4.79 -15.27 -8.23
C GLU A 191 -3.31 -14.85 -8.22
N ILE A 192 -3.02 -13.54 -8.33
CA ILE A 192 -1.64 -13.05 -8.30
C ILE A 192 -1.00 -13.28 -6.92
N SER A 193 -1.76 -13.15 -5.82
CA SER A 193 -1.25 -13.40 -4.47
C SER A 193 -0.92 -14.87 -4.21
N SER A 194 -1.68 -15.80 -4.81
CA SER A 194 -1.47 -17.24 -4.69
C SER A 194 -0.44 -17.78 -5.67
N ALA A 195 -0.10 -17.02 -6.71
CA ALA A 195 0.85 -17.42 -7.72
C ALA A 195 2.29 -17.41 -7.17
N GLN A 196 2.88 -18.57 -7.15
CA GLN A 196 4.27 -18.78 -6.73
C GLN A 196 5.13 -19.09 -7.95
N LYS A 197 6.31 -18.49 -8.00
CA LYS A 197 7.35 -18.86 -8.97
C LYS A 197 8.22 -19.95 -8.39
N ILE A 198 8.30 -21.07 -9.09
CA ILE A 198 9.20 -22.16 -8.75
C ILE A 198 10.42 -22.06 -9.67
N PHE A 199 11.58 -21.82 -9.09
CA PHE A 199 12.85 -21.77 -9.81
C PHE A 199 13.42 -23.18 -10.02
N PRO A 200 14.32 -23.37 -11.02
CA PRO A 200 14.94 -24.64 -11.27
C PRO A 200 15.75 -25.21 -10.08
N ASP A 201 16.17 -24.34 -9.16
CA ASP A 201 16.87 -24.70 -7.92
C ASP A 201 15.93 -25.04 -6.75
N GLY A 202 14.62 -25.13 -7.01
CA GLY A 202 13.60 -25.48 -6.03
C GLY A 202 13.17 -24.35 -5.10
N ARG A 203 13.67 -23.12 -5.30
CA ARG A 203 13.21 -21.95 -4.57
C ARG A 203 11.80 -21.57 -5.01
N ILE A 204 10.97 -21.25 -4.04
CA ILE A 204 9.61 -20.77 -4.25
C ILE A 204 9.59 -19.29 -3.88
N GLU A 205 9.27 -18.44 -4.82
CA GLU A 205 9.14 -17.00 -4.57
C GLU A 205 7.74 -16.52 -4.90
N THR A 206 7.27 -15.56 -4.12
CA THR A 206 6.03 -14.86 -4.39
C THR A 206 6.15 -14.05 -5.68
N ASN A 207 5.04 -13.87 -6.40
CA ASN A 207 5.02 -13.07 -7.61
C ASN A 207 5.59 -11.66 -7.38
N SER A 208 6.58 -11.28 -8.20
CA SER A 208 7.30 -10.00 -8.05
C SER A 208 6.40 -8.77 -8.17
N VAL A 209 5.39 -8.83 -9.04
CA VAL A 209 4.42 -7.73 -9.22
C VAL A 209 3.54 -7.57 -7.99
N TYR A 210 3.07 -8.69 -7.43
CA TYR A 210 2.33 -8.68 -6.17
C TYR A 210 3.19 -8.12 -5.02
N MET A 211 4.43 -8.59 -4.91
CA MET A 211 5.37 -8.12 -3.89
C MET A 211 5.57 -6.59 -3.95
N MET A 212 5.73 -6.03 -5.15
CA MET A 212 5.91 -4.59 -5.33
C MET A 212 4.67 -3.79 -4.93
N ALA A 213 3.48 -4.28 -5.26
CA ALA A 213 2.23 -3.59 -4.97
C ALA A 213 1.81 -3.71 -3.50
N ASP A 214 1.92 -4.91 -2.92
CA ASP A 214 1.55 -5.16 -1.53
C ASP A 214 2.49 -4.46 -0.55
N SER A 215 3.79 -4.44 -0.84
CA SER A 215 4.76 -3.68 -0.04
C SER A 215 4.53 -2.16 -0.07
N GLY A 216 3.78 -1.65 -1.05
CA GLY A 216 3.59 -0.22 -1.27
C GLY A 216 4.82 0.48 -1.87
N ALA A 217 5.81 -0.26 -2.36
CA ALA A 217 7.03 0.30 -2.95
C ALA A 217 6.73 0.96 -4.31
N ARG A 218 6.02 0.28 -5.17
CA ARG A 218 5.62 0.80 -6.50
C ARG A 218 4.40 0.07 -7.02
N GLY A 219 3.52 0.83 -7.65
CA GLY A 219 2.25 0.33 -8.16
C GLY A 219 1.16 0.33 -7.10
N SER A 220 -0.07 0.50 -7.56
CA SER A 220 -1.27 0.38 -6.74
C SER A 220 -2.13 -0.73 -7.30
N GLN A 221 -3.07 -1.23 -6.48
CA GLN A 221 -4.06 -2.21 -6.93
C GLN A 221 -4.84 -1.70 -8.16
N ALA A 222 -5.13 -0.39 -8.22
CA ALA A 222 -5.80 0.22 -9.37
C ALA A 222 -4.95 0.17 -10.66
N GLN A 223 -3.63 0.34 -10.55
CA GLN A 223 -2.72 0.21 -11.70
C GLN A 223 -2.61 -1.24 -12.17
N MET A 224 -2.52 -2.18 -11.23
CA MET A 224 -2.49 -3.61 -11.57
C MET A 224 -3.79 -4.07 -12.22
N LYS A 225 -4.94 -3.57 -11.77
CA LYS A 225 -6.25 -3.80 -12.38
C LYS A 225 -6.26 -3.43 -13.87
N GLN A 226 -5.63 -2.31 -14.24
CA GLN A 226 -5.51 -1.90 -15.64
C GLN A 226 -4.54 -2.77 -16.45
N LEU A 227 -3.52 -3.33 -15.82
CA LEU A 227 -2.50 -4.14 -16.50
C LEU A 227 -2.97 -5.56 -16.80
N ALA A 228 -3.63 -6.22 -15.85
CA ALA A 228 -3.99 -7.64 -15.94
C ALA A 228 -5.49 -7.95 -15.75
N GLY A 229 -6.27 -7.02 -15.23
CA GLY A 229 -7.70 -7.19 -15.03
C GLY A 229 -8.51 -6.61 -16.18
N MET A 230 -9.17 -5.49 -15.94
CA MET A 230 -10.01 -4.74 -16.87
C MET A 230 -9.78 -3.25 -16.66
N ARG A 231 -9.65 -2.48 -17.74
CA ARG A 231 -9.47 -1.03 -17.61
C ARG A 231 -10.72 -0.34 -17.07
N GLY A 232 -11.92 -0.80 -17.51
CA GLY A 232 -13.20 -0.34 -17.00
C GLY A 232 -13.72 0.92 -17.65
N LEU A 233 -14.50 1.69 -16.89
CA LEU A 233 -15.17 2.89 -17.36
C LEU A 233 -14.21 4.07 -17.47
N ILE A 234 -14.37 4.86 -18.54
CA ILE A 234 -13.58 6.06 -18.80
C ILE A 234 -14.49 7.29 -18.73
N ALA A 235 -14.02 8.32 -18.03
CA ALA A 235 -14.69 9.61 -18.00
C ALA A 235 -14.16 10.54 -19.11
N LYS A 236 -15.07 11.23 -19.80
CA LYS A 236 -14.76 12.31 -20.71
C LYS A 236 -14.15 13.51 -19.95
N PRO A 237 -13.49 14.45 -20.62
CA PRO A 237 -13.03 15.69 -19.98
C PRO A 237 -14.18 16.49 -19.33
N SER A 238 -15.41 16.38 -19.86
CA SER A 238 -16.62 17.00 -19.30
C SER A 238 -17.04 16.41 -17.93
N GLY A 239 -16.50 15.27 -17.52
CA GLY A 239 -16.89 14.55 -16.32
C GLY A 239 -17.91 13.42 -16.55
N GLU A 240 -18.58 13.39 -17.71
CA GLU A 240 -19.52 12.33 -18.09
C GLU A 240 -18.77 10.99 -18.28
N ILE A 241 -19.30 9.90 -17.74
CA ILE A 241 -18.75 8.56 -17.92
C ILE A 241 -19.27 7.95 -19.22
N ILE A 242 -18.40 7.31 -19.97
CA ILE A 242 -18.79 6.61 -21.22
C ILE A 242 -19.44 5.29 -20.81
N GLU A 243 -20.67 5.03 -21.30
CA GLU A 243 -21.44 3.81 -20.97
C GLU A 243 -20.71 2.52 -21.36
N THR A 244 -19.92 2.57 -22.44
CA THR A 244 -19.17 1.41 -22.95
C THR A 244 -17.82 1.33 -22.24
N PRO A 245 -17.59 0.32 -21.37
CA PRO A 245 -16.32 0.16 -20.69
C PRO A 245 -15.24 -0.40 -21.62
N ILE A 246 -14.00 -0.22 -21.24
CA ILE A 246 -12.89 -0.93 -21.86
C ILE A 246 -12.72 -2.26 -21.15
N MET A 247 -13.09 -3.35 -21.82
CA MET A 247 -13.05 -4.70 -21.26
C MET A 247 -11.66 -5.32 -21.31
N ALA A 248 -10.83 -4.89 -22.27
CA ALA A 248 -9.46 -5.34 -22.39
C ALA A 248 -8.55 -4.74 -21.31
N ASN A 249 -7.44 -5.41 -21.04
CA ASN A 249 -6.34 -4.93 -20.24
C ASN A 249 -5.12 -4.64 -21.13
N PHE A 250 -4.09 -4.03 -20.56
CA PHE A 250 -2.88 -3.72 -21.32
C PHE A 250 -2.07 -4.95 -21.74
N LYS A 251 -2.16 -6.07 -20.99
CA LYS A 251 -1.47 -7.32 -21.35
C LYS A 251 -2.06 -7.96 -22.61
N GLU A 252 -3.39 -7.96 -22.73
CA GLU A 252 -4.11 -8.47 -23.91
C GLU A 252 -3.97 -7.56 -25.12
N GLY A 253 -3.87 -6.26 -24.88
CA GLY A 253 -3.92 -5.21 -25.90
C GLY A 253 -5.34 -4.68 -26.07
N LEU A 254 -5.45 -3.40 -26.43
CA LEU A 254 -6.72 -2.72 -26.64
C LEU A 254 -7.10 -2.80 -28.13
N THR A 255 -8.40 -2.89 -28.40
CA THR A 255 -8.93 -2.68 -29.75
C THR A 255 -8.81 -1.21 -30.14
N VAL A 256 -8.93 -0.90 -31.44
CA VAL A 256 -8.81 0.49 -31.94
C VAL A 256 -9.85 1.41 -31.29
N LEU A 257 -11.08 0.96 -31.14
CA LEU A 257 -12.16 1.73 -30.49
C LEU A 257 -11.90 1.93 -29.00
N GLU A 258 -11.45 0.91 -28.30
CA GLU A 258 -11.10 0.99 -26.88
C GLU A 258 -9.91 1.92 -26.67
N TYR A 259 -8.92 1.88 -27.56
CA TYR A 259 -7.78 2.82 -27.54
C TYR A 259 -8.26 4.27 -27.72
N PHE A 260 -9.13 4.52 -28.69
CA PHE A 260 -9.69 5.85 -28.90
C PHE A 260 -10.46 6.35 -27.67
N ASN A 261 -11.34 5.53 -27.09
CA ASN A 261 -12.03 5.87 -25.84
C ASN A 261 -11.07 6.16 -24.69
N SER A 262 -9.96 5.45 -24.63
CA SER A 262 -8.94 5.66 -23.59
C SER A 262 -8.23 7.01 -23.70
N THR A 263 -8.18 7.61 -24.88
CA THR A 263 -7.54 8.92 -25.09
C THR A 263 -8.27 10.04 -24.34
N HIS A 264 -9.59 9.92 -24.11
CA HIS A 264 -10.35 10.88 -23.31
C HIS A 264 -9.85 10.96 -21.89
N GLY A 265 -9.56 9.81 -21.25
CA GLY A 265 -8.99 9.76 -19.90
C GLY A 265 -7.57 10.33 -19.84
N ALA A 266 -6.74 10.04 -20.84
CA ALA A 266 -5.40 10.60 -20.93
C ALA A 266 -5.42 12.13 -21.08
N ARG A 267 -6.26 12.66 -21.98
CA ARG A 267 -6.42 14.11 -22.18
C ARG A 267 -6.92 14.79 -20.90
N LYS A 268 -7.90 14.20 -20.21
CA LYS A 268 -8.39 14.71 -18.92
C LYS A 268 -7.27 14.76 -17.90
N GLY A 269 -6.48 13.68 -17.75
CA GLY A 269 -5.37 13.63 -16.81
C GLY A 269 -4.30 14.70 -17.09
N LEU A 270 -3.94 14.93 -18.36
CA LEU A 270 -3.00 15.98 -18.73
C LEU A 270 -3.54 17.38 -18.43
N ALA A 271 -4.79 17.66 -18.76
CA ALA A 271 -5.43 18.95 -18.48
C ALA A 271 -5.56 19.20 -16.98
N ASP A 272 -6.02 18.21 -16.22
CA ASP A 272 -6.16 18.31 -14.75
C ASP A 272 -4.79 18.57 -14.08
N THR A 273 -3.73 17.90 -14.53
CA THR A 273 -2.38 18.11 -13.98
C THR A 273 -1.92 19.54 -14.21
N ALA A 274 -2.08 20.08 -15.43
CA ALA A 274 -1.69 21.43 -15.76
C ALA A 274 -2.43 22.49 -14.94
N LEU A 275 -3.76 22.34 -14.80
CA LEU A 275 -4.60 23.27 -14.04
C LEU A 275 -4.33 23.20 -12.53
N LYS A 276 -4.17 21.99 -11.98
CA LYS A 276 -3.87 21.81 -10.55
C LYS A 276 -2.50 22.38 -10.19
N THR A 277 -1.51 22.23 -11.05
CA THR A 277 -0.16 22.79 -10.85
C THR A 277 -0.22 24.31 -10.76
N ALA A 278 -0.93 24.96 -11.69
CA ALA A 278 -1.10 26.42 -11.68
C ALA A 278 -1.83 26.92 -10.44
N ASN A 279 -2.94 26.27 -10.05
CA ASN A 279 -3.72 26.62 -8.86
C ASN A 279 -2.92 26.43 -7.57
N SER A 280 -2.17 25.33 -7.47
CA SER A 280 -1.28 25.05 -6.31
C SER A 280 -0.18 26.10 -6.20
N GLY A 281 0.46 26.46 -7.30
CA GLY A 281 1.50 27.49 -7.31
C GLY A 281 0.97 28.86 -6.88
N TYR A 282 -0.17 29.27 -7.39
CA TYR A 282 -0.80 30.53 -6.99
C TYR A 282 -1.25 30.53 -5.50
N LEU A 283 -1.82 29.43 -5.02
CA LEU A 283 -2.17 29.27 -3.60
C LEU A 283 -0.93 29.38 -2.70
N THR A 284 0.13 28.65 -3.05
CA THR A 284 1.40 28.68 -2.30
C THR A 284 1.97 30.09 -2.23
N ARG A 285 2.00 30.80 -3.37
CA ARG A 285 2.47 32.19 -3.38
C ARG A 285 1.66 33.09 -2.45
N ARG A 286 0.32 33.03 -2.53
CA ARG A 286 -0.55 33.84 -1.64
C ARG A 286 -0.33 33.52 -0.17
N LEU A 287 -0.16 32.26 0.18
CA LEU A 287 0.13 31.83 1.56
C LEU A 287 1.48 32.36 2.03
N CYS A 288 2.50 32.28 1.21
CA CYS A 288 3.82 32.83 1.53
C CYS A 288 3.76 34.34 1.72
N ASP A 289 3.10 35.07 0.80
CA ASP A 289 2.98 36.54 0.88
C ASP A 289 2.26 37.00 2.16
N VAL A 290 1.26 36.24 2.62
CA VAL A 290 0.53 36.55 3.86
C VAL A 290 1.30 36.14 5.11
N ALA A 291 2.03 35.03 5.06
CA ALA A 291 2.66 34.43 6.24
C ALA A 291 4.13 34.85 6.45
N GLN A 292 4.76 35.53 5.48
CA GLN A 292 6.19 35.87 5.55
C GLN A 292 6.58 36.71 6.77
N ASP A 293 5.69 37.58 7.25
CA ASP A 293 5.92 38.45 8.39
C ASP A 293 5.42 37.86 9.72
N LEU A 294 4.80 36.66 9.69
CA LEU A 294 4.27 36.02 10.89
C LEU A 294 5.43 35.38 11.69
N GLN A 295 5.54 35.80 12.95
CA GLN A 295 6.51 35.24 13.89
C GLN A 295 5.79 34.69 15.11
N VAL A 296 6.21 33.50 15.56
CA VAL A 296 5.74 32.94 16.83
C VAL A 296 6.49 33.60 17.96
N THR A 297 5.85 34.49 18.69
CA THR A 297 6.45 35.27 19.78
C THR A 297 6.21 34.69 21.17
N LEU A 298 5.14 33.92 21.34
CA LEU A 298 4.75 33.33 22.61
C LEU A 298 4.65 31.82 22.48
N LYS A 299 5.07 31.09 23.52
CA LYS A 299 4.93 29.64 23.57
C LYS A 299 3.47 29.21 23.75
N ASP A 300 2.74 29.93 24.58
CA ASP A 300 1.30 29.78 24.80
C ASP A 300 0.67 31.18 24.95
N CYS A 301 -0.36 31.46 24.17
CA CYS A 301 -1.06 32.74 24.22
C CYS A 301 -2.19 32.78 25.29
N GLY A 302 -2.45 31.66 25.98
CA GLY A 302 -3.52 31.55 26.99
C GLY A 302 -4.94 31.73 26.46
N SER A 303 -5.16 31.64 25.15
CA SER A 303 -6.48 31.77 24.53
C SER A 303 -7.40 30.64 24.95
N LYS A 304 -8.62 30.96 25.37
CA LYS A 304 -9.69 29.98 25.64
C LYS A 304 -10.62 29.78 24.44
N SER A 305 -10.37 30.48 23.33
CA SER A 305 -11.16 30.34 22.12
C SER A 305 -10.83 29.03 21.43
N SER A 306 -11.85 28.25 21.09
CA SER A 306 -11.71 26.96 20.43
C SER A 306 -12.64 26.82 19.24
N ILE A 307 -12.36 25.90 18.36
CA ILE A 307 -13.18 25.57 17.20
C ILE A 307 -13.67 24.13 17.36
N ASN A 308 -14.98 23.93 17.20
CA ASN A 308 -15.54 22.59 17.19
C ASN A 308 -15.24 21.93 15.84
N ILE A 309 -14.66 20.74 15.90
CA ILE A 309 -14.33 19.94 14.72
C ILE A 309 -15.16 18.66 14.74
N THR A 310 -15.92 18.46 13.65
CA THR A 310 -16.71 17.24 13.40
C THR A 310 -16.22 16.57 12.13
N GLU A 311 -16.55 15.32 11.94
CA GLU A 311 -16.31 14.63 10.66
C GLU A 311 -17.11 15.29 9.53
N ILE A 312 -16.60 15.19 8.29
CA ILE A 312 -17.31 15.68 7.10
C ILE A 312 -18.08 14.53 6.50
N ILE A 313 -19.41 14.63 6.54
CA ILE A 313 -20.34 13.65 5.99
C ILE A 313 -21.05 14.29 4.80
N GLU A 314 -21.05 13.60 3.67
CA GLU A 314 -21.78 13.99 2.47
C GLU A 314 -22.59 12.80 1.94
N GLY A 315 -23.91 12.98 1.82
CA GLY A 315 -24.79 11.91 1.35
C GLY A 315 -24.81 10.64 2.21
N GLY A 316 -24.49 10.73 3.52
CA GLY A 316 -24.42 9.57 4.42
C GLY A 316 -23.06 8.82 4.41
N ASN A 317 -22.12 9.25 3.57
CA ASN A 317 -20.76 8.72 3.58
C ASN A 317 -19.78 9.68 4.24
N ILE A 318 -18.87 9.14 5.06
CA ILE A 318 -17.81 9.92 5.70
C ILE A 318 -16.75 10.23 4.64
N LEU A 319 -16.64 11.48 4.21
CA LEU A 319 -15.60 11.93 3.28
C LEU A 319 -14.25 12.11 3.97
N VAL A 320 -14.26 12.75 5.15
CA VAL A 320 -13.04 12.96 5.94
C VAL A 320 -13.34 12.57 7.37
N SER A 321 -12.58 11.62 7.89
CA SER A 321 -12.73 11.11 9.25
C SER A 321 -12.33 12.18 10.29
N LEU A 322 -12.90 12.10 11.49
CA LEU A 322 -12.53 12.97 12.60
C LEU A 322 -11.04 12.89 12.94
N SER A 323 -10.46 11.69 12.87
CA SER A 323 -9.03 11.47 13.14
C SER A 323 -8.11 12.24 12.18
N GLU A 324 -8.46 12.31 10.90
CA GLU A 324 -7.69 13.08 9.90
C GLU A 324 -7.80 14.59 10.13
N ARG A 325 -8.97 15.07 10.59
CA ARG A 325 -9.19 16.49 10.85
C ARG A 325 -8.53 16.99 12.14
N VAL A 326 -8.39 16.11 13.13
CA VAL A 326 -7.77 16.44 14.44
C VAL A 326 -6.26 16.32 14.40
N LEU A 327 -5.71 15.55 13.46
CA LEU A 327 -4.27 15.35 13.34
C LEU A 327 -3.50 16.67 13.25
N GLY A 328 -2.54 16.87 14.16
CA GLY A 328 -1.71 18.08 14.23
C GLY A 328 -2.37 19.28 14.93
N ARG A 329 -3.53 19.12 15.56
CA ARG A 329 -4.22 20.17 16.34
C ARG A 329 -4.09 19.89 17.83
N THR A 330 -4.03 20.98 18.60
CA THR A 330 -3.99 20.91 20.08
C THR A 330 -5.42 20.93 20.61
N PRO A 331 -5.82 19.98 21.48
CA PRO A 331 -7.15 20.02 22.10
C PRO A 331 -7.26 21.21 23.07
N ALA A 332 -8.42 21.84 23.11
CA ALA A 332 -8.70 22.96 24.02
C ALA A 332 -9.02 22.48 25.43
N GLU A 333 -9.55 21.27 25.56
CA GLU A 333 -9.91 20.62 26.82
C GLU A 333 -9.30 19.23 26.88
N ASP A 334 -9.08 18.74 28.11
CA ASP A 334 -8.56 17.39 28.31
C ASP A 334 -9.59 16.35 27.87
N ILE A 335 -9.19 15.52 26.92
CA ILE A 335 -10.03 14.42 26.41
C ILE A 335 -9.84 13.21 27.32
N LYS A 336 -10.87 12.78 28.01
CA LYS A 336 -10.86 11.55 28.80
C LYS A 336 -11.33 10.39 27.95
N HIS A 337 -10.69 9.24 28.12
CA HIS A 337 -11.16 7.99 27.55
C HIS A 337 -12.47 7.59 28.23
N PRO A 338 -13.54 7.24 27.46
CA PRO A 338 -14.81 6.81 28.03
C PRO A 338 -14.68 5.53 28.87
#